data_cf6d753000feb64f559f2642ca0e97fd
#
_entry.id   cf6d753000feb64f559f2642ca0e97fd
#
_cell.length_a   1.000
_cell.length_b   1.000
_cell.length_c   1.000
_cell.angle_alpha   90.00
_cell.angle_beta   90.00
_cell.angle_gamma   90.00
#
_symmetry.space_group_name_H-M   'P 1'
#
loop_
_entity.id
_entity.type
_entity.pdbx_description
1 polymer ?
#
loop_
_entity_poly.entity_id
_entity_poly.type
_entity_poly.pdbx_seq_one_letter_code
_entity_poly.pdbx_strand_id
1 'polypeptide(L)'
;SPLTYGGEQENSLVPGTYNSPACAGFAAALHELGNKDAQHLKNLYGHFVMRAREFDFIRVNTFGEHSPHIINITFDGYLGENVLHYLEEFGIYTSQGSACSSHSKKKSRALEALGADKRTADCSLRISFDFENTIAEIDEFFKVCTQIPQNLIRCYK
;
A
#
# COMPACT_ATOMS: atom_id res chain seq x y z
N SER A 1 5.44 -33.66 11.45
CA SER A 1 4.48 -33.96 12.53
C SER A 1 3.36 -32.92 12.50
N PRO A 2 2.14 -33.31 12.81
CA PRO A 2 1.02 -32.38 12.88
C PRO A 2 1.23 -31.32 13.97
N LEU A 3 0.70 -30.12 13.78
CA LEU A 3 0.71 -29.05 14.78
C LEU A 3 -0.38 -29.22 15.83
N THR A 4 -1.46 -29.92 15.46
CA THR A 4 -2.62 -30.24 16.33
C THR A 4 -2.99 -31.71 16.16
N TYR A 5 -3.57 -32.31 17.19
CA TYR A 5 -3.97 -33.71 17.17
C TYR A 5 -5.49 -33.83 17.19
N GLY A 6 -6.03 -34.85 16.48
CA GLY A 6 -7.47 -35.10 16.37
C GLY A 6 -7.79 -36.16 15.32
N GLY A 7 -8.77 -35.92 14.46
CA GLY A 7 -9.16 -36.84 13.40
C GLY A 7 -8.11 -36.99 12.30
N GLU A 8 -8.37 -37.85 11.35
CA GLU A 8 -7.44 -38.23 10.25
C GLU A 8 -7.54 -37.32 9.02
N GLN A 9 -8.19 -36.15 9.12
CA GLN A 9 -8.34 -35.22 8.00
C GLN A 9 -6.97 -34.72 7.53
N GLU A 10 -6.89 -34.38 6.24
CA GLU A 10 -5.68 -33.87 5.58
C GLU A 10 -4.44 -34.76 5.84
N ASN A 11 -4.61 -36.06 5.66
CA ASN A 11 -3.57 -37.10 5.95
C ASN A 11 -3.02 -36.99 7.38
N SER A 12 -3.90 -36.77 8.34
CA SER A 12 -3.57 -36.61 9.77
C SER A 12 -2.70 -35.38 10.08
N LEU A 13 -2.62 -34.39 9.18
CA LEU A 13 -1.85 -33.17 9.40
C LEU A 13 -2.67 -32.06 10.06
N VAL A 14 -3.95 -31.93 9.67
CA VAL A 14 -4.85 -30.88 10.17
C VAL A 14 -6.21 -31.52 10.51
N PRO A 15 -6.47 -31.84 11.78
CA PRO A 15 -7.73 -32.42 12.18
C PRO A 15 -8.86 -31.39 12.18
N GLY A 16 -10.07 -31.84 11.97
CA GLY A 16 -11.29 -31.05 12.03
C GLY A 16 -12.11 -31.10 10.74
N THR A 17 -13.38 -30.73 10.86
CA THR A 17 -14.31 -30.63 9.74
C THR A 17 -13.89 -29.49 8.81
N TYR A 18 -13.97 -29.74 7.50
CA TYR A 18 -13.64 -28.74 6.50
C TYR A 18 -14.53 -27.48 6.65
N ASN A 19 -13.91 -26.31 6.55
CA ASN A 19 -14.64 -25.04 6.56
C ASN A 19 -15.27 -24.77 5.19
N SER A 20 -16.34 -25.51 4.87
CA SER A 20 -17.06 -25.39 3.60
C SER A 20 -17.56 -23.96 3.30
N PRO A 21 -18.08 -23.20 4.31
CA PRO A 21 -18.45 -21.80 4.07
C PRO A 21 -17.28 -20.92 3.64
N ALA A 22 -16.10 -21.09 4.23
CA ALA A 22 -14.90 -20.34 3.81
C ALA A 22 -14.46 -20.74 2.39
N CYS A 23 -14.53 -22.03 2.03
CA CYS A 23 -14.23 -22.49 0.68
C CYS A 23 -15.20 -21.89 -0.36
N ALA A 24 -16.49 -21.85 -0.04
CA ALA A 24 -17.50 -21.24 -0.91
C ALA A 24 -17.28 -19.73 -1.06
N GLY A 25 -16.98 -19.02 0.03
CA GLY A 25 -16.66 -17.58 0.00
C GLY A 25 -15.40 -17.28 -0.81
N PHE A 26 -14.36 -18.10 -0.66
CA PHE A 26 -13.14 -17.97 -1.45
C PHE A 26 -13.38 -18.21 -2.95
N ALA A 27 -14.17 -19.22 -3.30
CA ALA A 27 -14.54 -19.46 -4.69
C ALA A 27 -15.35 -18.30 -5.29
N ALA A 28 -16.29 -17.72 -4.54
CA ALA A 28 -17.05 -16.55 -4.98
C ALA A 28 -16.13 -15.33 -5.20
N ALA A 29 -15.21 -15.07 -4.27
CA ALA A 29 -14.24 -13.98 -4.40
C ALA A 29 -13.32 -14.14 -5.62
N LEU A 30 -12.86 -15.36 -5.90
CA LEU A 30 -12.08 -15.65 -7.11
C LEU A 30 -12.87 -15.41 -8.38
N HIS A 31 -14.16 -15.79 -8.40
CA HIS A 31 -15.03 -15.54 -9.54
C HIS A 31 -15.21 -14.03 -9.78
N GLU A 32 -15.48 -13.26 -8.74
CA GLU A 32 -15.56 -11.79 -8.84
C GLU A 32 -14.25 -11.16 -9.33
N LEU A 33 -13.11 -11.61 -8.77
CA LEU A 33 -11.80 -11.10 -9.18
C LEU A 33 -11.53 -11.36 -10.68
N GLY A 34 -11.95 -12.53 -11.19
CA GLY A 34 -11.81 -12.86 -12.62
C GLY A 34 -12.58 -11.93 -13.57
N ASN A 35 -13.58 -11.23 -13.05
CA ASN A 35 -14.40 -10.27 -13.82
C ASN A 35 -13.90 -8.81 -13.68
N LYS A 36 -12.89 -8.55 -12.83
CA LYS A 36 -12.35 -7.20 -12.63
C LYS A 36 -11.41 -6.82 -13.78
N ASP A 37 -11.52 -5.57 -14.22
CA ASP A 37 -10.67 -5.02 -15.29
C ASP A 37 -9.30 -4.60 -14.78
N ALA A 38 -8.29 -5.42 -14.99
CA ALA A 38 -6.91 -5.09 -14.65
C ALA A 38 -6.38 -3.84 -15.37
N GLN A 39 -6.97 -3.46 -16.52
CA GLN A 39 -6.59 -2.24 -17.24
C GLN A 39 -6.98 -0.99 -16.44
N HIS A 40 -8.08 -1.04 -15.68
CA HIS A 40 -8.49 0.05 -14.80
C HIS A 40 -7.39 0.41 -13.79
N LEU A 41 -6.80 -0.59 -13.12
CA LEU A 41 -5.71 -0.36 -12.18
C LEU A 41 -4.45 0.23 -12.84
N LYS A 42 -4.13 -0.21 -14.06
CA LYS A 42 -3.03 0.39 -14.83
C LYS A 42 -3.31 1.86 -15.17
N ASN A 43 -4.55 2.19 -15.46
CA ASN A 43 -4.97 3.57 -15.74
C ASN A 43 -4.83 4.44 -14.48
N LEU A 44 -5.30 3.95 -13.31
CA LEU A 44 -5.14 4.63 -12.03
C LEU A 44 -3.65 4.86 -11.72
N TYR A 45 -2.84 3.81 -11.85
CA TYR A 45 -1.39 3.89 -11.65
C TYR A 45 -0.74 4.93 -12.57
N GLY A 46 -1.05 4.87 -13.87
CA GLY A 46 -0.51 5.81 -14.86
C GLY A 46 -0.89 7.25 -14.56
N HIS A 47 -2.16 7.49 -14.20
CA HIS A 47 -2.64 8.81 -13.82
C HIS A 47 -1.93 9.32 -12.56
N PHE A 48 -1.79 8.48 -11.54
CA PHE A 48 -1.07 8.83 -10.31
C PHE A 48 0.38 9.23 -10.59
N VAL A 49 1.10 8.44 -11.40
CA VAL A 49 2.50 8.75 -11.77
C VAL A 49 2.60 10.06 -12.56
N MET A 50 1.65 10.32 -13.44
CA MET A 50 1.58 11.58 -14.20
C MET A 50 1.40 12.77 -13.25
N ARG A 51 0.44 12.70 -12.33
CA ARG A 51 0.16 13.75 -11.35
C ARG A 51 1.34 13.97 -10.38
N ALA A 52 1.98 12.90 -9.93
CA ALA A 52 3.13 12.99 -9.01
C ALA A 52 4.29 13.81 -9.60
N ARG A 53 4.47 13.80 -10.92
CA ARG A 53 5.51 14.58 -11.62
C ARG A 53 5.29 16.09 -11.59
N GLU A 54 4.10 16.54 -11.25
CA GLU A 54 3.78 17.99 -11.10
C GLU A 54 4.38 18.59 -9.82
N PHE A 55 4.88 17.73 -8.93
CA PHE A 55 5.40 18.09 -7.60
C PHE A 55 6.90 17.79 -7.52
N ASP A 56 7.71 18.78 -7.23
CA ASP A 56 9.15 18.66 -7.07
C ASP A 56 9.59 17.93 -5.77
N PHE A 57 8.67 17.81 -4.80
CA PHE A 57 8.88 17.13 -3.53
C PHE A 57 8.22 15.75 -3.45
N ILE A 58 7.54 15.27 -4.50
CA ILE A 58 6.96 13.92 -4.56
C ILE A 58 7.71 13.10 -5.59
N ARG A 59 8.27 11.99 -5.15
CA ARG A 59 9.01 11.06 -6.01
C ARG A 59 8.38 9.67 -5.93
N VAL A 60 8.02 9.11 -7.09
CA VAL A 60 7.55 7.74 -7.19
C VAL A 60 8.75 6.79 -7.16
N ASN A 61 8.75 5.86 -6.22
CA ASN A 61 9.77 4.84 -6.09
C ASN A 61 9.37 3.62 -6.92
N THR A 62 9.88 3.53 -8.16
CA THR A 62 9.64 2.38 -9.04
C THR A 62 10.86 1.49 -9.09
N PHE A 63 10.65 0.20 -8.90
CA PHE A 63 11.70 -0.82 -8.87
C PHE A 63 11.32 -1.95 -9.83
N GLY A 64 11.70 -1.85 -11.11
CA GLY A 64 11.47 -2.89 -12.10
C GLY A 64 9.99 -3.18 -12.38
N GLU A 65 9.66 -4.44 -12.65
CA GLU A 65 8.28 -4.88 -12.81
C GLU A 65 7.53 -4.81 -11.48
N HIS A 66 6.32 -4.27 -11.49
CA HIS A 66 5.53 -4.03 -10.28
C HIS A 66 4.05 -4.22 -10.53
N SER A 67 3.31 -4.49 -9.46
CA SER A 67 1.86 -4.55 -9.50
C SER A 67 1.26 -3.14 -9.60
N PRO A 68 0.27 -2.90 -10.46
CA PRO A 68 -0.41 -1.61 -10.54
C PRO A 68 -1.30 -1.30 -9.32
N HIS A 69 -1.50 -2.25 -8.41
CA HIS A 69 -2.24 -2.03 -7.17
C HIS A 69 -1.50 -1.19 -6.13
N ILE A 70 -0.17 -1.13 -6.20
CA ILE A 70 0.64 -0.57 -5.12
C ILE A 70 1.65 0.41 -5.71
N ILE A 71 1.67 1.61 -5.15
CA ILE A 71 2.69 2.63 -5.41
C ILE A 71 3.41 2.94 -4.09
N ASN A 72 4.71 3.01 -4.12
CA ASN A 72 5.50 3.62 -3.07
C ASN A 72 5.99 4.99 -3.52
N ILE A 73 5.78 6.00 -2.69
CA ILE A 73 6.20 7.38 -2.97
C ILE A 73 7.01 7.94 -1.82
N THR A 74 7.93 8.84 -2.12
CA THR A 74 8.70 9.59 -1.14
C THR A 74 8.27 11.06 -1.20
N PHE A 75 8.03 11.65 -0.03
CA PHE A 75 7.83 13.08 0.13
C PHE A 75 9.16 13.71 0.55
N ASP A 76 9.95 14.16 -0.43
CA ASP A 76 11.30 14.65 -0.19
C ASP A 76 11.32 15.86 0.77
N GLY A 77 11.91 15.63 1.94
CA GLY A 77 12.00 16.61 3.01
C GLY A 77 10.94 16.50 4.10
N TYR A 78 9.89 15.70 3.92
CA TYR A 78 8.79 15.54 4.89
C TYR A 78 8.77 14.11 5.43
N LEU A 79 8.64 13.96 6.75
CA LEU A 79 8.48 12.64 7.36
C LEU A 79 7.16 12.03 6.90
N GLY A 80 7.20 10.78 6.44
CA GLY A 80 6.02 10.05 5.98
C GLY A 80 4.93 9.94 7.05
N GLU A 81 5.30 9.79 8.33
CA GLU A 81 4.36 9.77 9.45
C GLU A 81 3.56 11.08 9.54
N ASN A 82 4.23 12.23 9.41
CA ASN A 82 3.55 13.53 9.45
C ASN A 82 2.62 13.72 8.23
N VAL A 83 3.07 13.30 7.04
CA VAL A 83 2.25 13.36 5.84
C VAL A 83 1.06 12.42 5.94
N LEU A 84 1.24 11.21 6.47
CA LEU A 84 0.17 10.24 6.69
C LEU A 84 -0.93 10.83 7.58
N HIS A 85 -0.58 11.36 8.75
CA HIS A 85 -1.56 11.95 9.64
C HIS A 85 -2.23 13.20 9.06
N TYR A 86 -1.49 14.00 8.29
CA TYR A 86 -2.09 15.13 7.58
C TYR A 86 -3.12 14.68 6.53
N LEU A 87 -2.84 13.65 5.77
CA LEU A 87 -3.77 13.08 4.79
C LEU A 87 -5.03 12.48 5.45
N GLU A 88 -4.86 11.86 6.63
CA GLU A 88 -5.97 11.31 7.42
C GLU A 88 -7.01 12.37 7.83
N GLU A 89 -6.58 13.62 8.07
CA GLU A 89 -7.49 14.74 8.37
C GLU A 89 -8.46 15.03 7.21
N PHE A 90 -8.08 14.66 5.99
CA PHE A 90 -8.91 14.80 4.78
C PHE A 90 -9.59 13.50 4.36
N GLY A 91 -9.58 12.46 5.21
CA GLY A 91 -10.16 11.15 4.92
C GLY A 91 -9.36 10.32 3.91
N ILE A 92 -8.09 10.63 3.69
CA ILE A 92 -7.19 9.92 2.78
C ILE A 92 -6.31 8.98 3.60
N TYR A 93 -6.53 7.68 3.46
CA TYR A 93 -5.84 6.65 4.24
C TYR A 93 -4.74 5.99 3.42
N THR A 94 -3.52 6.07 3.93
CA THR A 94 -2.31 5.50 3.32
C THR A 94 -1.57 4.66 4.35
N SER A 95 -0.39 4.14 4.00
CA SER A 95 0.40 3.36 4.95
C SER A 95 1.87 3.75 4.90
N GLN A 96 2.50 3.79 6.07
CA GLN A 96 3.95 3.91 6.18
C GLN A 96 4.55 2.58 6.68
N GLY A 97 5.54 2.05 5.95
CA GLY A 97 6.22 0.81 6.33
C GLY A 97 5.32 -0.43 6.35
N SER A 98 5.61 -1.38 7.22
CA SER A 98 4.73 -2.51 7.52
C SER A 98 3.89 -2.17 8.76
N ALA A 99 2.58 -2.30 8.67
CA ALA A 99 1.65 -2.06 9.78
C ALA A 99 2.02 -2.83 11.08
N CYS A 100 2.70 -3.97 10.94
CA CYS A 100 3.14 -4.82 12.06
C CYS A 100 4.41 -4.32 12.78
N SER A 101 5.09 -3.30 12.28
CA SER A 101 6.34 -2.78 12.88
C SER A 101 6.20 -1.41 13.53
N SER A 102 4.98 -0.92 13.73
CA SER A 102 4.68 0.38 14.36
C SER A 102 5.29 0.53 15.78
N HIS A 103 5.53 -0.56 16.50
CA HIS A 103 6.19 -0.57 17.80
C HIS A 103 7.72 -0.81 17.75
N SER A 104 8.29 -1.13 16.59
CA SER A 104 9.73 -1.29 16.44
C SER A 104 10.24 -0.29 15.42
N LYS A 105 11.26 0.51 15.78
CA LYS A 105 12.00 1.41 14.86
C LYS A 105 12.72 0.66 13.71
N LYS A 106 12.15 -0.49 13.27
CA LYS A 106 12.74 -1.30 12.20
C LYS A 106 12.37 -0.71 10.86
N LYS A 107 13.39 -0.47 10.06
CA LYS A 107 13.28 -0.06 8.64
C LYS A 107 12.35 -1.01 7.86
N SER A 108 11.66 -0.49 6.87
CA SER A 108 10.93 -1.33 5.91
C SER A 108 11.91 -2.27 5.20
N ARG A 109 11.80 -3.57 5.50
CA ARG A 109 12.65 -4.60 4.85
C ARG A 109 12.53 -4.57 3.32
N ALA A 110 11.33 -4.25 2.80
CA ALA A 110 11.10 -4.15 1.37
C ALA A 110 11.91 -2.99 0.77
N LEU A 111 11.83 -1.79 1.35
CA LEU A 111 12.58 -0.64 0.87
C LEU A 111 14.09 -0.83 1.03
N GLU A 112 14.54 -1.46 2.12
CA GLU A 112 15.95 -1.78 2.34
C GLU A 112 16.47 -2.78 1.30
N ALA A 113 15.69 -3.83 0.97
CA ALA A 113 16.03 -4.81 -0.06
C ALA A 113 16.07 -4.17 -1.46
N LEU A 114 15.32 -3.10 -1.68
CA LEU A 114 15.31 -2.32 -2.92
C LEU A 114 16.40 -1.23 -2.94
N GLY A 115 17.27 -1.17 -1.92
CA GLY A 115 18.39 -0.23 -1.86
C GLY A 115 18.01 1.19 -1.42
N ALA A 116 16.81 1.39 -0.88
CA ALA A 116 16.43 2.70 -0.36
C ALA A 116 17.24 3.07 0.88
N ASP A 117 17.74 4.29 0.94
CA ASP A 117 18.40 4.82 2.11
C ASP A 117 17.39 5.10 3.25
N LYS A 118 17.92 5.41 4.44
CA LYS A 118 17.09 5.69 5.59
C LYS A 118 16.16 6.89 5.36
N ARG A 119 16.64 7.95 4.72
CA ARG A 119 15.86 9.16 4.45
C ARG A 119 14.68 8.86 3.54
N THR A 120 14.92 8.14 2.46
CA THR A 120 13.86 7.67 1.56
C THR A 120 12.83 6.84 2.30
N ALA A 121 13.26 5.91 3.16
CA ALA A 121 12.36 5.06 3.93
C ALA A 121 11.52 5.85 4.95
N ASP A 122 12.13 6.82 5.66
CA ASP A 122 11.46 7.65 6.67
C ASP A 122 10.44 8.62 6.02
N CYS A 123 10.67 9.01 4.76
CA CYS A 123 9.82 9.94 4.01
C CYS A 123 8.81 9.25 3.07
N SER A 124 8.75 7.92 3.06
CA SER A 124 7.93 7.17 2.11
C SER A 124 6.57 6.79 2.67
N LEU A 125 5.58 6.82 1.77
CA LEU A 125 4.26 6.24 1.98
C LEU A 125 3.97 5.18 0.90
N ARG A 126 3.14 4.20 1.27
CA ARG A 126 2.57 3.23 0.35
C ARG A 126 1.13 3.59 0.07
N ILE A 127 0.81 3.75 -1.19
CA ILE A 127 -0.54 3.92 -1.70
C ILE A 127 -1.00 2.58 -2.26
N SER A 128 -2.20 2.17 -1.94
CA SER A 128 -2.81 0.94 -2.47
C SER A 128 -4.10 1.31 -3.19
N PHE A 129 -4.26 0.81 -4.41
CA PHE A 129 -5.47 0.98 -5.21
C PHE A 129 -6.32 -0.28 -5.19
N ASP A 130 -7.62 -0.11 -5.24
CA ASP A 130 -8.58 -1.15 -5.53
C ASP A 130 -9.32 -0.83 -6.84
N PHE A 131 -10.07 -1.81 -7.34
CA PHE A 131 -10.88 -1.68 -8.55
C PHE A 131 -12.03 -0.66 -8.42
N GLU A 132 -12.38 -0.28 -7.20
CA GLU A 132 -13.41 0.72 -6.94
C GLU A 132 -12.86 2.14 -6.86
N ASN A 133 -11.54 2.32 -6.79
CA ASN A 133 -10.95 3.65 -6.80
C ASN A 133 -11.14 4.36 -8.14
N THR A 134 -11.17 5.67 -8.08
CA THR A 134 -11.44 6.55 -9.22
C THR A 134 -10.30 7.54 -9.48
N ILE A 135 -10.23 8.07 -10.69
CA ILE A 135 -9.31 9.16 -11.06
C ILE A 135 -9.56 10.40 -10.19
N ALA A 136 -10.83 10.69 -9.86
CA ALA A 136 -11.20 11.85 -9.05
C ALA A 136 -10.62 11.76 -7.62
N GLU A 137 -10.55 10.57 -7.02
CA GLU A 137 -9.93 10.38 -5.71
C GLU A 137 -8.42 10.63 -5.77
N ILE A 138 -7.75 10.24 -6.86
CA ILE A 138 -6.33 10.55 -7.08
C ILE A 138 -6.13 12.07 -7.21
N ASP A 139 -7.01 12.74 -7.95
CA ASP A 139 -6.92 14.21 -8.09
C ASP A 139 -7.16 14.93 -6.76
N GLU A 140 -8.08 14.44 -5.92
CA GLU A 140 -8.28 15.00 -4.57
C GLU A 140 -7.06 14.74 -3.67
N PHE A 141 -6.43 13.56 -3.74
CA PHE A 141 -5.17 13.29 -3.05
C PHE A 141 -4.10 14.35 -3.41
N PHE A 142 -3.88 14.61 -4.69
CA PHE A 142 -2.88 15.60 -5.12
C PHE A 142 -3.28 17.04 -4.78
N LYS A 143 -4.56 17.36 -4.79
CA LYS A 143 -5.06 18.66 -4.32
C LYS A 143 -4.73 18.89 -2.84
N VAL A 144 -4.88 17.89 -1.99
CA VAL A 144 -4.44 17.97 -0.59
C VAL A 144 -2.92 18.09 -0.51
N CYS A 145 -2.17 17.35 -1.35
CA CYS A 145 -0.70 17.43 -1.38
C CYS A 145 -0.18 18.85 -1.70
N THR A 146 -0.91 19.68 -2.46
CA THR A 146 -0.48 21.08 -2.72
C THR A 146 -0.33 21.90 -1.45
N GLN A 147 -1.00 21.51 -0.38
CA GLN A 147 -1.02 22.26 0.88
C GLN A 147 0.09 21.80 1.86
N ILE A 148 0.75 20.67 1.59
CA ILE A 148 1.80 20.10 2.46
C ILE A 148 2.91 21.11 2.76
N PRO A 149 3.49 21.85 1.79
CA PRO A 149 4.58 22.80 2.08
C PRO A 149 4.21 23.94 3.00
N GLN A 150 2.92 24.25 3.13
CA GLN A 150 2.41 25.34 3.97
C GLN A 150 2.05 24.84 5.39
N ASN A 151 1.69 23.56 5.54
CA ASN A 151 1.15 22.99 6.77
C ASN A 151 2.13 22.09 7.51
N LEU A 152 3.13 21.52 6.82
CA LEU A 152 4.10 20.61 7.42
C LEU A 152 5.51 21.19 7.43
N ILE A 153 6.25 20.89 8.51
CA ILE A 153 7.63 21.30 8.68
C ILE A 153 8.55 20.35 7.88
N ARG A 154 9.45 20.95 7.10
CA ARG A 154 10.52 20.20 6.43
C ARG A 154 11.54 19.71 7.43
N CYS A 155 11.70 18.38 7.55
CA CYS A 155 12.61 17.72 8.50
C CYS A 155 13.99 17.43 7.90
N TYR A 156 14.05 17.32 6.57
CA TYR A 156 15.29 17.09 5.82
C TYR A 156 15.47 18.20 4.78
N LYS A 157 16.69 18.74 4.73
CA LYS A 157 17.12 19.73 3.71
C LYS A 157 17.64 19.04 2.46
#